data_371a4d09e62bbed176ab719979a5506d
#
_entry.id   371a4d09e62bbed176ab719979a5506d
#
_cell.length_a   1.000
_cell.length_b   1.000
_cell.length_c   1.000
_cell.angle_alpha   90.00
_cell.angle_beta   90.00
_cell.angle_gamma   90.00
#
_symmetry.space_group_name_H-M   'P 1'
#
loop_
_entity.id
_entity.type
_entity.pdbx_description
1 polymer ?
#
loop_
_entity_poly.entity_id
_entity_poly.type
_entity_poly.pdbx_seq_one_letter_code
_entity_poly.pdbx_strand_id
1 'polypeptide(L)'
;MKKRILVTGGCGMIGSNLVKRLVKEGNEVYVIDNLWRGKLEYLNDETDTPVIDISSHFLNIDLVDQGNVDKLISSGKFEYVIHLADIVAGIDYVFGNQGDLFRQNNLINTNIFYSIRRAGKDKIKGLIYVGTACSFPLTRQNSLDVIPLRDDELFPALPESAYGWSKLLGQLEIGFLEKETGIPCCTLMFHNVYGSPCDYGVRSQVIPALIRKAINYPEEPFNVWGSGEQGRAFIHVDDVVSALCLALDKGWGHEWMQIGPSVCTSIKEIAETVVKISGKVINVFYDSTKPEGDKARSADYSKAKEVLGWKPTVKLEDGLKAQYNWIKSQIENGK
;
A
#
# COMPACT_ATOMS: atom_id res chain seq x y z
N MET A 1 -20.09 6.26 16.79
CA MET A 1 -21.21 5.94 15.87
C MET A 1 -20.68 5.02 14.80
N LYS A 2 -21.45 4.01 14.37
CA LYS A 2 -21.12 3.10 13.27
C LYS A 2 -21.00 3.91 11.98
N LYS A 3 -19.83 3.83 11.30
CA LYS A 3 -19.61 4.47 9.99
C LYS A 3 -19.87 3.43 8.89
N ARG A 4 -20.36 3.88 7.73
CA ARG A 4 -20.49 3.07 6.51
C ARG A 4 -19.34 3.44 5.58
N ILE A 5 -18.43 2.50 5.34
CA ILE A 5 -17.14 2.75 4.70
C ILE A 5 -16.96 1.88 3.48
N LEU A 6 -16.60 2.48 2.35
CA LEU A 6 -16.13 1.77 1.17
C LEU A 6 -14.60 1.66 1.22
N VAL A 7 -14.08 0.45 1.08
CA VAL A 7 -12.65 0.19 0.89
C VAL A 7 -12.44 -0.35 -0.52
N THR A 8 -11.78 0.41 -1.39
CA THR A 8 -11.37 -0.08 -2.70
C THR A 8 -10.02 -0.79 -2.62
N GLY A 9 -9.80 -1.85 -3.39
CA GLY A 9 -8.61 -2.69 -3.22
C GLY A 9 -8.63 -3.48 -1.90
N GLY A 10 -9.85 -3.77 -1.40
CA GLY A 10 -10.04 -4.35 -0.07
C GLY A 10 -9.61 -5.81 0.07
N CYS A 11 -9.35 -6.52 -1.03
CA CYS A 11 -8.79 -7.88 -1.02
C CYS A 11 -7.25 -7.92 -1.11
N GLY A 12 -6.59 -6.76 -1.20
CA GLY A 12 -5.12 -6.65 -1.14
C GLY A 12 -4.57 -6.76 0.28
N MET A 13 -3.23 -6.75 0.42
CA MET A 13 -2.54 -6.81 1.72
C MET A 13 -3.04 -5.74 2.71
N ILE A 14 -3.01 -4.48 2.31
CA ILE A 14 -3.41 -3.36 3.18
C ILE A 14 -4.92 -3.38 3.38
N GLY A 15 -5.68 -3.53 2.28
CA GLY A 15 -7.14 -3.47 2.29
C GLY A 15 -7.77 -4.53 3.17
N SER A 16 -7.33 -5.78 3.10
CA SER A 16 -7.91 -6.86 3.89
C SER A 16 -7.66 -6.70 5.40
N ASN A 17 -6.46 -6.26 5.78
CA ASN A 17 -6.15 -5.94 7.18
C ASN A 17 -6.97 -4.74 7.68
N LEU A 18 -7.14 -3.71 6.84
CA LEU A 18 -7.99 -2.56 7.16
C LEU A 18 -9.46 -2.97 7.33
N VAL A 19 -10.01 -3.76 6.41
CA VAL A 19 -11.39 -4.26 6.49
C VAL A 19 -11.62 -5.01 7.79
N LYS A 20 -10.74 -5.95 8.15
CA LYS A 20 -10.82 -6.70 9.42
C LYS A 20 -10.81 -5.76 10.62
N ARG A 21 -9.94 -4.77 10.63
CA ARG A 21 -9.85 -3.79 11.71
C ARG A 21 -11.11 -2.93 11.82
N LEU A 22 -11.61 -2.40 10.71
CA LEU A 22 -12.81 -1.55 10.69
C LEU A 22 -14.07 -2.31 11.13
N VAL A 23 -14.23 -3.57 10.69
CA VAL A 23 -15.34 -4.44 11.12
C VAL A 23 -15.25 -4.72 12.61
N LYS A 24 -14.04 -5.06 13.12
CA LYS A 24 -13.82 -5.27 14.56
C LYS A 24 -14.15 -4.04 15.41
N GLU A 25 -13.97 -2.83 14.85
CA GLU A 25 -14.35 -1.55 15.49
C GLU A 25 -15.86 -1.23 15.33
N GLY A 26 -16.65 -2.13 14.75
CA GLY A 26 -18.11 -2.02 14.66
C GLY A 26 -18.61 -1.23 13.45
N ASN A 27 -17.74 -0.90 12.48
CA ASN A 27 -18.13 -0.22 11.25
C ASN A 27 -18.81 -1.18 10.28
N GLU A 28 -19.61 -0.64 9.36
CA GLU A 28 -20.16 -1.36 8.21
C GLU A 28 -19.25 -1.12 7.01
N VAL A 29 -18.64 -2.18 6.49
CA VAL A 29 -17.59 -2.06 5.49
C VAL A 29 -18.02 -2.72 4.20
N TYR A 30 -17.99 -1.95 3.12
CA TYR A 30 -18.16 -2.41 1.74
C TYR A 30 -16.79 -2.51 1.08
N VAL A 31 -16.57 -3.58 0.34
CA VAL A 31 -15.30 -3.90 -0.32
C VAL A 31 -15.45 -3.95 -1.82
N ILE A 32 -14.55 -3.31 -2.53
CA ILE A 32 -14.40 -3.46 -3.98
C ILE A 32 -13.00 -3.93 -4.31
N ASP A 33 -12.93 -4.92 -5.17
CA ASP A 33 -11.69 -5.43 -5.74
C ASP A 33 -12.00 -6.15 -7.05
N ASN A 34 -11.15 -6.06 -8.06
CA ASN A 34 -11.25 -6.86 -9.28
C ASN A 34 -10.47 -8.17 -9.20
N LEU A 35 -9.86 -8.45 -8.03
CA LEU A 35 -9.04 -9.63 -7.73
C LEU A 35 -7.84 -9.81 -8.67
N TRP A 36 -7.33 -8.72 -9.25
CA TRP A 36 -6.15 -8.77 -10.12
C TRP A 36 -4.90 -9.27 -9.36
N ARG A 37 -4.79 -8.92 -8.08
CA ARG A 37 -3.70 -9.33 -7.19
C ARG A 37 -4.20 -9.80 -5.82
N GLY A 38 -5.29 -9.18 -5.34
CA GLY A 38 -5.95 -9.54 -4.09
C GLY A 38 -6.63 -10.90 -4.18
N LYS A 39 -6.90 -11.49 -3.04
CA LYS A 39 -7.64 -12.74 -2.92
C LYS A 39 -8.79 -12.58 -1.95
N LEU A 40 -9.96 -13.14 -2.28
CA LEU A 40 -11.15 -13.04 -1.44
C LEU A 40 -10.92 -13.67 -0.05
N GLU A 41 -10.15 -14.75 0.01
CA GLU A 41 -9.77 -15.44 1.25
C GLU A 41 -8.97 -14.57 2.23
N TYR A 42 -8.36 -13.46 1.75
CA TYR A 42 -7.69 -12.50 2.63
C TYR A 42 -8.66 -11.74 3.54
N LEU A 43 -9.96 -11.77 3.24
CA LEU A 43 -11.02 -11.21 4.10
C LEU A 43 -11.46 -12.17 5.20
N ASN A 44 -10.96 -13.42 5.24
CA ASN A 44 -11.30 -14.36 6.29
C ASN A 44 -10.57 -14.04 7.60
N ASP A 45 -11.23 -14.31 8.71
CA ASP A 45 -10.64 -14.28 10.05
C ASP A 45 -9.80 -15.55 10.33
N GLU A 46 -9.39 -15.73 11.58
CA GLU A 46 -8.58 -16.87 12.04
C GLU A 46 -9.34 -18.20 11.96
N THR A 47 -10.67 -18.18 11.84
CA THR A 47 -11.53 -19.36 11.70
C THR A 47 -11.84 -19.71 10.25
N ASP A 48 -11.16 -19.04 9.29
CA ASP A 48 -11.38 -19.12 7.84
C ASP A 48 -12.80 -18.68 7.43
N THR A 49 -13.39 -17.73 8.20
CA THR A 49 -14.72 -17.17 7.94
C THR A 49 -14.60 -15.73 7.46
N PRO A 50 -15.29 -15.31 6.37
CA PRO A 50 -15.27 -13.92 5.90
C PRO A 50 -15.79 -12.96 6.99
N VAL A 51 -15.05 -11.88 7.26
CA VAL A 51 -15.44 -10.85 8.26
C VAL A 51 -16.56 -9.94 7.79
N ILE A 52 -16.92 -9.99 6.51
CA ILE A 52 -18.06 -9.30 5.91
C ILE A 52 -18.97 -10.31 5.23
N ASP A 53 -20.24 -9.95 5.05
CA ASP A 53 -21.12 -10.73 4.18
C ASP A 53 -20.73 -10.51 2.71
N ILE A 54 -20.09 -11.49 2.12
CA ILE A 54 -19.59 -11.43 0.74
C ILE A 54 -20.70 -11.15 -0.27
N SER A 55 -21.91 -11.67 -0.04
CA SER A 55 -23.02 -11.53 -0.99
C SER A 55 -23.55 -10.10 -1.12
N SER A 56 -23.44 -9.31 -0.05
CA SER A 56 -24.01 -7.95 0.04
C SER A 56 -22.97 -6.84 0.18
N HIS A 57 -21.77 -7.15 0.67
CA HIS A 57 -20.73 -6.16 0.99
C HIS A 57 -19.46 -6.27 0.15
N PHE A 58 -19.31 -7.32 -0.68
CA PHE A 58 -18.24 -7.42 -1.66
C PHE A 58 -18.78 -7.19 -3.07
N LEU A 59 -18.07 -6.38 -3.86
CA LEU A 59 -18.37 -6.12 -5.26
C LEU A 59 -17.11 -6.36 -6.10
N ASN A 60 -17.20 -7.34 -7.00
CA ASN A 60 -16.15 -7.57 -7.99
C ASN A 60 -16.34 -6.57 -9.14
N ILE A 61 -15.66 -5.43 -9.07
CA ILE A 61 -15.79 -4.34 -10.04
C ILE A 61 -14.40 -3.86 -10.43
N ASP A 62 -14.18 -3.68 -11.73
CA ASP A 62 -13.01 -2.97 -12.24
C ASP A 62 -13.28 -1.45 -12.24
N LEU A 63 -12.46 -0.71 -11.51
CA LEU A 63 -12.59 0.74 -11.37
C LEU A 63 -12.17 1.54 -12.62
N VAL A 64 -11.61 0.88 -13.63
CA VAL A 64 -11.36 1.46 -14.94
C VAL A 64 -12.68 1.74 -15.68
N ASP A 65 -13.76 1.03 -15.35
CA ASP A 65 -15.10 1.26 -15.91
C ASP A 65 -15.85 2.36 -15.13
N GLN A 66 -15.89 3.56 -15.70
CA GLN A 66 -16.58 4.72 -15.15
C GLN A 66 -18.07 4.45 -14.86
N GLY A 67 -18.74 3.70 -15.73
CA GLY A 67 -20.18 3.43 -15.57
C GLY A 67 -20.48 2.58 -14.32
N ASN A 68 -19.63 1.63 -14.02
CA ASN A 68 -19.72 0.83 -12.80
C ASN A 68 -19.39 1.64 -11.55
N VAL A 69 -18.38 2.52 -11.62
CA VAL A 69 -18.02 3.40 -10.51
C VAL A 69 -19.15 4.41 -10.21
N ASP A 70 -19.74 5.02 -11.24
CA ASP A 70 -20.87 5.93 -11.08
C ASP A 70 -22.08 5.27 -10.39
N LYS A 71 -22.47 4.08 -10.82
CA LYS A 71 -23.56 3.30 -10.19
C LYS A 71 -23.25 3.02 -8.72
N LEU A 72 -22.03 2.61 -8.46
CA LEU A 72 -21.57 2.29 -7.12
C LEU A 72 -21.66 3.50 -6.19
N ILE A 73 -20.98 4.60 -6.53
CA ILE A 73 -20.89 5.80 -5.68
C ILE A 73 -22.29 6.43 -5.52
N SER A 74 -23.12 6.42 -6.57
CA SER A 74 -24.50 6.96 -6.50
C SER A 74 -25.44 6.10 -5.64
N SER A 75 -25.13 4.84 -5.37
CA SER A 75 -25.96 3.93 -4.57
C SER A 75 -26.24 4.44 -3.16
N GLY A 76 -25.38 5.30 -2.61
CA GLY A 76 -25.52 5.88 -1.26
C GLY A 76 -25.38 4.87 -0.10
N LYS A 77 -24.85 3.69 -0.37
CA LYS A 77 -24.65 2.65 0.66
C LYS A 77 -23.60 3.01 1.70
N PHE A 78 -22.63 3.87 1.37
CA PHE A 78 -21.52 4.27 2.24
C PHE A 78 -21.37 5.79 2.26
N GLU A 79 -20.68 6.30 3.27
CA GLU A 79 -20.47 7.72 3.53
C GLU A 79 -19.00 8.11 3.48
N TYR A 80 -18.10 7.16 3.72
CA TYR A 80 -16.65 7.36 3.67
C TYR A 80 -16.04 6.44 2.63
N VAL A 81 -15.02 6.92 1.95
CA VAL A 81 -14.28 6.14 0.96
C VAL A 81 -12.81 6.10 1.37
N ILE A 82 -12.23 4.91 1.47
CA ILE A 82 -10.79 4.70 1.62
C ILE A 82 -10.30 4.06 0.32
N HIS A 83 -9.59 4.84 -0.48
CA HIS A 83 -9.19 4.46 -1.82
C HIS A 83 -7.77 3.90 -1.84
N LEU A 84 -7.69 2.54 -1.86
CA LEU A 84 -6.44 1.77 -1.89
C LEU A 84 -6.20 1.07 -3.23
N ALA A 85 -7.23 0.95 -4.07
CA ALA A 85 -7.13 0.25 -5.35
C ALA A 85 -6.14 0.95 -6.28
N ASP A 86 -5.16 0.18 -6.76
CA ASP A 86 -4.13 0.63 -7.66
C ASP A 86 -3.38 -0.57 -8.26
N ILE A 87 -2.79 -0.42 -9.42
CA ILE A 87 -1.89 -1.42 -9.98
C ILE A 87 -0.49 -1.13 -9.44
N VAL A 88 -0.05 -1.98 -8.52
CA VAL A 88 1.28 -1.95 -7.93
C VAL A 88 1.87 -3.35 -7.86
N ALA A 89 3.13 -3.51 -8.24
CA ALA A 89 3.84 -4.78 -8.24
C ALA A 89 5.34 -4.58 -7.99
N GLY A 90 6.15 -5.62 -8.14
CA GLY A 90 7.60 -5.54 -8.08
C GLY A 90 8.18 -4.64 -9.18
N ILE A 91 9.43 -4.21 -8.99
CA ILE A 91 10.13 -3.24 -9.85
C ILE A 91 10.14 -3.67 -11.33
N ASP A 92 10.32 -4.95 -11.60
CA ASP A 92 10.34 -5.52 -12.95
C ASP A 92 9.02 -5.26 -13.70
N TYR A 93 7.89 -5.52 -13.04
CA TYR A 93 6.57 -5.27 -13.61
C TYR A 93 6.33 -3.78 -13.87
N VAL A 94 6.69 -2.93 -12.92
CA VAL A 94 6.49 -1.47 -13.02
C VAL A 94 7.25 -0.89 -14.19
N PHE A 95 8.55 -1.24 -14.33
CA PHE A 95 9.37 -0.71 -15.42
C PHE A 95 9.07 -1.36 -16.77
N GLY A 96 8.61 -2.62 -16.79
CA GLY A 96 8.21 -3.31 -18.01
C GLY A 96 6.85 -2.89 -18.58
N ASN A 97 5.98 -2.24 -17.77
CA ASN A 97 4.59 -1.93 -18.13
C ASN A 97 4.20 -0.47 -17.87
N GLN A 98 5.13 0.47 -17.98
CA GLN A 98 4.93 1.85 -17.53
C GLN A 98 3.72 2.55 -18.16
N GLY A 99 3.51 2.41 -19.48
CA GLY A 99 2.41 3.05 -20.19
C GLY A 99 1.04 2.57 -19.74
N ASP A 100 0.84 1.25 -19.66
CA ASP A 100 -0.42 0.65 -19.23
C ASP A 100 -0.70 0.93 -17.77
N LEU A 101 0.31 0.82 -16.91
CA LEU A 101 0.22 1.11 -15.49
C LEU A 101 -0.19 2.57 -15.25
N PHE A 102 0.48 3.52 -15.91
CA PHE A 102 0.15 4.95 -15.82
C PHE A 102 -1.29 5.20 -16.22
N ARG A 103 -1.70 4.68 -17.39
CA ARG A 103 -3.06 4.87 -17.91
C ARG A 103 -4.12 4.27 -16.95
N GLN A 104 -3.94 3.03 -16.53
CA GLN A 104 -4.94 2.35 -15.71
C GLN A 104 -5.05 2.99 -14.32
N ASN A 105 -3.94 3.31 -13.65
CA ASN A 105 -3.97 3.96 -12.35
C ASN A 105 -4.62 5.34 -12.40
N ASN A 106 -4.35 6.13 -13.43
CA ASN A 106 -5.06 7.41 -13.59
C ASN A 106 -6.56 7.22 -13.81
N LEU A 107 -7.00 6.25 -14.62
CA LEU A 107 -8.43 5.95 -14.79
C LEU A 107 -9.08 5.50 -13.46
N ILE A 108 -8.44 4.61 -12.71
CA ILE A 108 -8.91 4.15 -11.40
C ILE A 108 -9.13 5.34 -10.46
N ASN A 109 -8.14 6.23 -10.33
CA ASN A 109 -8.21 7.39 -9.46
C ASN A 109 -9.28 8.39 -9.94
N THR A 110 -9.19 8.84 -11.20
CA THR A 110 -10.10 9.83 -11.74
C THR A 110 -11.55 9.37 -11.74
N ASN A 111 -11.84 8.11 -12.04
CA ASN A 111 -13.19 7.57 -12.01
C ASN A 111 -13.80 7.64 -10.61
N ILE A 112 -13.04 7.27 -9.57
CA ILE A 112 -13.50 7.38 -8.17
C ILE A 112 -13.72 8.85 -7.78
N PHE A 113 -12.75 9.72 -8.05
CA PHE A 113 -12.84 11.12 -7.63
C PHE A 113 -13.95 11.86 -8.36
N TYR A 114 -14.09 11.65 -9.67
CA TYR A 114 -15.16 12.23 -10.46
C TYR A 114 -16.55 11.78 -10.00
N SER A 115 -16.72 10.50 -9.71
CA SER A 115 -18.00 9.97 -9.20
C SER A 115 -18.34 10.51 -7.81
N ILE A 116 -17.33 10.66 -6.92
CA ILE A 116 -17.49 11.29 -5.61
C ILE A 116 -17.90 12.77 -5.76
N ARG A 117 -17.23 13.52 -6.65
CA ARG A 117 -17.58 14.90 -6.97
C ARG A 117 -19.05 15.03 -7.40
N ARG A 118 -19.53 14.12 -8.26
CA ARG A 118 -20.94 14.09 -8.72
C ARG A 118 -21.92 13.73 -7.64
N ALA A 119 -21.53 12.81 -6.73
CA ALA A 119 -22.39 12.42 -5.61
C ALA A 119 -22.56 13.55 -4.58
N GLY A 120 -21.51 14.35 -4.39
CA GLY A 120 -21.51 15.51 -3.51
C GLY A 120 -21.43 15.18 -2.02
N LYS A 121 -21.22 16.22 -1.20
CA LYS A 121 -20.99 16.11 0.25
C LYS A 121 -22.19 15.58 1.06
N ASP A 122 -23.40 15.65 0.49
CA ASP A 122 -24.59 15.09 1.15
C ASP A 122 -24.54 13.56 1.22
N LYS A 123 -23.86 12.92 0.26
CA LYS A 123 -23.69 11.46 0.22
C LYS A 123 -22.33 11.02 0.75
N ILE A 124 -21.25 11.71 0.36
CA ILE A 124 -19.87 11.35 0.74
C ILE A 124 -19.34 12.38 1.74
N LYS A 125 -19.04 11.93 2.94
CA LYS A 125 -18.60 12.75 4.07
C LYS A 125 -17.09 12.83 4.21
N GLY A 126 -16.35 12.00 3.49
CA GLY A 126 -14.90 12.03 3.50
C GLY A 126 -14.25 11.00 2.57
N LEU A 127 -13.07 11.36 2.06
CA LEU A 127 -12.24 10.52 1.17
C LEU A 127 -10.81 10.46 1.68
N ILE A 128 -10.31 9.25 1.95
CA ILE A 128 -8.89 9.00 2.18
C ILE A 128 -8.30 8.41 0.91
N TYR A 129 -7.25 9.04 0.39
CA TYR A 129 -6.45 8.55 -0.71
C TYR A 129 -5.10 8.05 -0.22
N VAL A 130 -4.60 6.99 -0.84
CA VAL A 130 -3.27 6.47 -0.54
C VAL A 130 -2.29 6.86 -1.64
N GLY A 131 -1.40 7.78 -1.29
CA GLY A 131 -0.23 8.15 -2.08
C GLY A 131 0.97 7.25 -1.79
N THR A 132 2.14 7.64 -2.29
CA THR A 132 3.38 6.87 -2.15
C THR A 132 4.61 7.76 -2.03
N ALA A 133 5.63 7.29 -1.33
CA ALA A 133 6.96 7.90 -1.34
C ALA A 133 7.63 7.92 -2.73
N CYS A 134 7.17 7.08 -3.68
CA CYS A 134 7.64 7.11 -5.08
C CYS A 134 7.22 8.38 -5.84
N SER A 135 6.34 9.22 -5.28
CA SER A 135 5.96 10.52 -5.83
C SER A 135 7.02 11.61 -5.61
N PHE A 136 7.94 11.40 -4.67
CA PHE A 136 9.02 12.36 -4.42
C PHE A 136 10.03 12.43 -5.57
N PRO A 137 10.72 13.58 -5.72
CA PRO A 137 11.73 13.74 -6.76
C PRO A 137 12.88 12.74 -6.62
N LEU A 138 13.28 12.14 -7.75
CA LEU A 138 14.42 11.23 -7.83
C LEU A 138 15.70 11.86 -7.26
N THR A 139 15.89 13.17 -7.45
CA THR A 139 17.04 13.92 -6.93
C THR A 139 17.18 13.85 -5.40
N ARG A 140 16.10 13.59 -4.67
CA ARG A 140 16.10 13.41 -3.21
C ARG A 140 16.37 11.97 -2.78
N GLN A 141 16.47 11.04 -3.72
CA GLN A 141 16.54 9.60 -3.49
C GLN A 141 17.78 8.94 -4.13
N ASN A 142 18.67 9.74 -4.71
CA ASN A 142 19.87 9.28 -5.46
C ASN A 142 21.15 9.19 -4.63
N SER A 143 21.07 9.23 -3.30
CA SER A 143 22.22 9.10 -2.40
C SER A 143 21.97 7.98 -1.40
N LEU A 144 23.06 7.31 -0.97
CA LEU A 144 23.05 6.40 0.17
C LEU A 144 23.10 7.17 1.50
N ASP A 145 23.50 8.45 1.48
CA ASP A 145 23.38 9.34 2.63
C ASP A 145 21.92 9.75 2.77
N VAL A 146 21.21 9.05 3.65
CA VAL A 146 19.76 9.16 3.76
C VAL A 146 19.36 10.35 4.61
N ILE A 147 18.72 11.34 3.99
CA ILE A 147 18.01 12.42 4.68
C ILE A 147 16.52 12.10 4.56
N PRO A 148 15.77 12.01 5.69
CA PRO A 148 14.33 11.73 5.63
C PRO A 148 13.61 12.71 4.71
N LEU A 149 12.77 12.21 3.84
CA LEU A 149 11.95 13.01 2.92
C LEU A 149 10.93 13.82 3.74
N ARG A 150 10.81 15.11 3.47
CA ARG A 150 9.86 16.00 4.11
C ARG A 150 8.67 16.26 3.21
N ASP A 151 7.50 16.50 3.81
CA ASP A 151 6.26 16.72 3.05
C ASP A 151 6.35 17.93 2.09
N ASP A 152 7.13 18.97 2.45
CA ASP A 152 7.37 20.17 1.64
C ASP A 152 8.38 19.97 0.49
N GLU A 153 9.02 18.81 0.39
CA GLU A 153 10.01 18.49 -0.66
C GLU A 153 9.43 17.72 -1.86
N LEU A 154 8.11 17.55 -1.92
CA LEU A 154 7.45 16.88 -3.02
C LEU A 154 7.63 17.61 -4.37
N PHE A 155 7.81 18.92 -4.31
CA PHE A 155 8.02 19.78 -5.48
C PHE A 155 9.37 20.50 -5.44
N PRO A 156 10.03 20.72 -6.63
CA PRO A 156 9.61 20.35 -7.99
C PRO A 156 9.57 18.83 -8.19
N ALA A 157 8.47 18.33 -8.79
CA ALA A 157 8.23 16.90 -8.94
C ALA A 157 9.11 16.26 -10.03
N LEU A 158 9.70 15.11 -9.71
CA LEU A 158 10.43 14.26 -10.66
C LEU A 158 10.39 12.79 -10.22
N PRO A 159 9.20 12.16 -10.14
CA PRO A 159 9.08 10.74 -9.83
C PRO A 159 9.89 9.85 -10.80
N GLU A 160 10.50 8.79 -10.28
CA GLU A 160 11.33 7.86 -11.06
C GLU A 160 10.53 7.07 -12.10
N SER A 161 9.26 6.78 -11.83
CA SER A 161 8.46 5.85 -12.62
C SER A 161 7.06 6.37 -12.92
N ALA A 162 6.42 5.76 -13.91
CA ALA A 162 5.01 5.99 -14.26
C ALA A 162 4.07 5.74 -13.06
N TYR A 163 4.42 4.82 -12.16
CA TYR A 163 3.71 4.59 -10.90
C TYR A 163 3.77 5.83 -9.99
N GLY A 164 4.95 6.36 -9.74
CA GLY A 164 5.11 7.58 -8.93
C GLY A 164 4.34 8.77 -9.51
N TRP A 165 4.37 8.95 -10.84
CA TRP A 165 3.62 10.00 -11.53
C TRP A 165 2.10 9.81 -11.40
N SER A 166 1.56 8.60 -11.61
CA SER A 166 0.12 8.37 -11.48
C SER A 166 -0.38 8.63 -10.05
N LYS A 167 0.42 8.26 -9.05
CA LYS A 167 0.11 8.54 -7.64
C LYS A 167 0.15 10.03 -7.31
N LEU A 168 1.13 10.75 -7.85
CA LEU A 168 1.22 12.20 -7.68
C LEU A 168 0.02 12.93 -8.33
N LEU A 169 -0.40 12.49 -9.52
CA LEU A 169 -1.58 13.08 -10.18
C LEU A 169 -2.85 12.85 -9.35
N GLY A 170 -3.06 11.64 -8.80
CA GLY A 170 -4.19 11.38 -7.89
C GLY A 170 -4.14 12.25 -6.63
N GLN A 171 -2.95 12.50 -6.09
CA GLN A 171 -2.75 13.38 -4.93
C GLN A 171 -3.09 14.85 -5.23
N LEU A 172 -2.81 15.33 -6.45
CA LEU A 172 -3.22 16.67 -6.88
C LEU A 172 -4.73 16.73 -7.12
N GLU A 173 -5.30 15.72 -7.78
CA GLU A 173 -6.72 15.67 -8.14
C GLU A 173 -7.61 15.65 -6.88
N ILE A 174 -7.24 14.89 -5.84
CA ILE A 174 -7.99 14.88 -4.57
C ILE A 174 -7.96 16.26 -3.88
N GLY A 175 -6.85 16.99 -3.97
CA GLY A 175 -6.76 18.37 -3.46
C GLY A 175 -7.67 19.35 -4.20
N PHE A 176 -7.85 19.17 -5.51
CA PHE A 176 -8.83 19.96 -6.29
C PHE A 176 -10.26 19.57 -5.94
N LEU A 177 -10.54 18.26 -5.79
CA LEU A 177 -11.84 17.75 -5.35
C LEU A 177 -12.29 18.40 -4.04
N GLU A 178 -11.41 18.41 -3.02
CA GLU A 178 -11.71 19.02 -1.72
C GLU A 178 -12.03 20.51 -1.85
N LYS A 179 -11.20 21.26 -2.61
CA LYS A 179 -11.39 22.70 -2.84
C LYS A 179 -12.70 23.02 -3.56
N GLU A 180 -13.09 22.20 -4.53
CA GLU A 180 -14.31 22.43 -5.33
C GLU A 180 -15.59 22.01 -4.63
N THR A 181 -15.54 20.94 -3.84
CA THR A 181 -16.75 20.31 -3.29
C THR A 181 -16.95 20.55 -1.80
N GLY A 182 -15.89 20.87 -1.08
CA GLY A 182 -15.86 20.92 0.37
C GLY A 182 -16.03 19.54 1.05
N ILE A 183 -15.84 18.45 0.30
CA ILE A 183 -15.75 17.10 0.88
C ILE A 183 -14.39 16.97 1.56
N PRO A 184 -14.34 16.69 2.87
CA PRO A 184 -13.08 16.53 3.57
C PRO A 184 -12.23 15.41 2.99
N CYS A 185 -10.97 15.71 2.67
CA CYS A 185 -10.04 14.75 2.10
C CYS A 185 -8.78 14.61 2.96
N CYS A 186 -8.09 13.48 2.80
CA CYS A 186 -6.81 13.20 3.41
C CYS A 186 -5.98 12.31 2.49
N THR A 187 -4.70 12.62 2.32
CA THR A 187 -3.76 11.74 1.61
C THR A 187 -2.71 11.20 2.57
N LEU A 188 -2.57 9.87 2.62
CA LEU A 188 -1.48 9.20 3.34
C LEU A 188 -0.46 8.65 2.34
N MET A 189 0.78 9.15 2.41
CA MET A 189 1.87 8.73 1.53
C MET A 189 2.63 7.56 2.16
N PHE A 190 2.39 6.37 1.67
CA PHE A 190 3.04 5.18 2.22
C PHE A 190 4.46 5.00 1.68
N HIS A 191 5.35 4.58 2.57
CA HIS A 191 6.64 4.02 2.22
C HIS A 191 6.52 2.53 1.86
N ASN A 192 7.58 1.74 1.99
CA ASN A 192 7.57 0.35 1.56
C ASN A 192 6.82 -0.53 2.55
N VAL A 193 5.53 -0.77 2.30
CA VAL A 193 4.67 -1.57 3.17
C VAL A 193 4.96 -3.05 2.99
N TYR A 194 5.10 -3.79 4.10
CA TYR A 194 5.27 -5.24 4.14
C TYR A 194 4.37 -5.87 5.22
N GLY A 195 4.16 -7.16 5.14
CA GLY A 195 3.32 -7.92 6.07
C GLY A 195 2.46 -8.96 5.35
N SER A 196 1.58 -9.61 6.09
CA SER A 196 0.66 -10.64 5.59
C SER A 196 -0.81 -10.23 5.78
N PRO A 197 -1.72 -10.77 4.95
CA PRO A 197 -1.49 -11.65 3.79
C PRO A 197 -0.84 -10.90 2.62
N CYS A 198 -0.10 -11.58 1.76
CA CYS A 198 0.56 -10.94 0.62
C CYS A 198 0.74 -11.89 -0.57
N ASP A 199 0.95 -11.30 -1.76
CA ASP A 199 1.46 -12.04 -2.92
C ASP A 199 2.96 -12.32 -2.72
N TYR A 200 3.34 -13.59 -2.80
CA TYR A 200 4.74 -14.06 -2.74
C TYR A 200 5.17 -14.77 -4.03
N GLY A 201 4.35 -14.69 -5.09
CA GLY A 201 4.64 -15.22 -6.43
C GLY A 201 5.63 -14.37 -7.23
N VAL A 202 5.56 -14.50 -8.55
CA VAL A 202 6.49 -13.84 -9.50
C VAL A 202 6.37 -12.31 -9.47
N ARG A 203 5.19 -11.77 -9.17
CA ARG A 203 4.95 -10.31 -9.11
C ARG A 203 5.19 -9.71 -7.73
N SER A 204 5.68 -10.50 -6.79
CA SER A 204 5.86 -10.07 -5.41
C SER A 204 6.91 -8.96 -5.26
N GLN A 205 6.77 -8.18 -4.22
CA GLN A 205 7.75 -7.20 -3.79
C GLN A 205 8.97 -7.90 -3.16
N VAL A 206 10.02 -7.14 -2.85
CA VAL A 206 11.32 -7.68 -2.41
C VAL A 206 11.24 -8.57 -1.18
N ILE A 207 10.55 -8.15 -0.11
CA ILE A 207 10.48 -8.93 1.16
C ILE A 207 9.81 -10.29 0.95
N PRO A 208 8.57 -10.40 0.42
CA PRO A 208 7.97 -11.71 0.20
C PRO A 208 8.74 -12.58 -0.80
N ALA A 209 9.42 -11.97 -1.81
CA ALA A 209 10.27 -12.71 -2.72
C ALA A 209 11.49 -13.33 -2.02
N LEU A 210 12.17 -12.58 -1.14
CA LEU A 210 13.30 -13.07 -0.37
C LEU A 210 12.88 -14.16 0.62
N ILE A 211 11.73 -13.96 1.29
CA ILE A 211 11.17 -14.96 2.21
C ILE A 211 10.89 -16.28 1.48
N ARG A 212 10.20 -16.22 0.31
CA ARG A 212 9.93 -17.43 -0.49
C ARG A 212 11.22 -18.14 -0.88
N LYS A 213 12.23 -17.41 -1.36
CA LYS A 213 13.53 -17.98 -1.73
C LYS A 213 14.22 -18.64 -0.54
N ALA A 214 14.16 -18.06 0.66
CA ALA A 214 14.72 -18.67 1.85
C ALA A 214 14.00 -19.96 2.26
N ILE A 215 12.67 -19.98 2.13
CA ILE A 215 11.86 -21.18 2.42
C ILE A 215 12.21 -22.30 1.43
N ASN A 216 12.29 -21.97 0.15
CA ASN A 216 12.53 -22.95 -0.92
C ASN A 216 14.02 -23.27 -1.17
N TYR A 217 14.95 -22.66 -0.43
CA TYR A 217 16.38 -22.96 -0.59
C TYR A 217 16.69 -24.40 -0.15
N PRO A 218 17.49 -25.20 -0.92
CA PRO A 218 18.31 -24.78 -2.08
C PRO A 218 17.61 -24.90 -3.46
N GLU A 219 16.39 -25.40 -3.56
CA GLU A 219 15.66 -25.63 -4.81
C GLU A 219 15.45 -24.33 -5.59
N GLU A 220 15.18 -23.21 -4.88
CA GLU A 220 15.19 -21.86 -5.42
C GLU A 220 16.43 -21.11 -4.95
N PRO A 221 17.31 -20.62 -5.86
CA PRO A 221 18.51 -19.87 -5.49
C PRO A 221 18.15 -18.55 -4.79
N PHE A 222 18.90 -18.21 -3.73
CA PHE A 222 18.70 -16.97 -2.99
C PHE A 222 19.43 -15.80 -3.65
N ASN A 223 18.84 -15.30 -4.75
CA ASN A 223 19.37 -14.18 -5.51
C ASN A 223 18.71 -12.87 -5.07
N VAL A 224 19.52 -11.88 -4.70
CA VAL A 224 19.15 -10.50 -4.41
C VAL A 224 19.45 -9.65 -5.64
N TRP A 225 18.49 -8.85 -6.10
CA TRP A 225 18.70 -7.98 -7.26
C TRP A 225 19.49 -6.74 -6.84
N GLY A 226 20.47 -6.37 -7.68
CA GLY A 226 21.37 -5.26 -7.44
C GLY A 226 22.48 -5.59 -6.43
N SER A 227 23.12 -4.55 -5.92
CA SER A 227 24.19 -4.64 -4.91
C SER A 227 23.68 -5.01 -3.51
N GLY A 228 22.39 -4.78 -3.25
CA GLY A 228 21.81 -4.88 -1.92
C GLY A 228 22.00 -3.64 -1.04
N GLU A 229 22.79 -2.65 -1.47
CA GLU A 229 23.04 -1.43 -0.70
C GLU A 229 21.87 -0.44 -0.77
N GLN A 230 20.98 -0.57 -1.79
CA GLN A 230 19.80 0.28 -1.88
C GLN A 230 18.90 0.11 -0.66
N GLY A 231 18.45 1.25 -0.09
CA GLY A 231 17.73 1.28 1.17
C GLY A 231 16.30 1.80 1.07
N ARG A 232 15.41 1.32 1.93
CA ARG A 232 14.00 1.74 2.01
C ARG A 232 13.54 1.91 3.45
N ALA A 233 12.54 2.74 3.65
CA ALA A 233 11.78 2.78 4.89
C ALA A 233 10.70 1.70 4.84
N PHE A 234 10.98 0.54 5.41
CA PHE A 234 10.02 -0.56 5.49
C PHE A 234 9.08 -0.35 6.67
N ILE A 235 7.76 -0.40 6.39
CA ILE A 235 6.71 -0.23 7.39
C ILE A 235 5.77 -1.43 7.41
N HIS A 236 5.46 -1.92 8.61
CA HIS A 236 4.54 -3.06 8.76
C HIS A 236 3.09 -2.65 8.45
N VAL A 237 2.33 -3.57 7.87
CA VAL A 237 0.93 -3.35 7.49
C VAL A 237 0.05 -2.92 8.67
N ASP A 238 0.28 -3.42 9.89
CA ASP A 238 -0.47 -3.04 11.08
C ASP A 238 -0.31 -1.56 11.44
N ASP A 239 0.91 -1.02 11.29
CA ASP A 239 1.18 0.41 11.50
C ASP A 239 0.48 1.27 10.44
N VAL A 240 0.44 0.80 9.19
CA VAL A 240 -0.28 1.45 8.09
C VAL A 240 -1.79 1.45 8.33
N VAL A 241 -2.36 0.32 8.75
CA VAL A 241 -3.78 0.20 9.12
C VAL A 241 -4.11 1.12 10.30
N SER A 242 -3.22 1.19 11.29
CA SER A 242 -3.38 2.13 12.41
C SER A 242 -3.44 3.59 11.92
N ALA A 243 -2.56 3.97 10.97
CA ALA A 243 -2.58 5.32 10.40
C ALA A 243 -3.89 5.62 9.65
N LEU A 244 -4.40 4.66 8.86
CA LEU A 244 -5.68 4.80 8.13
C LEU A 244 -6.86 4.97 9.09
N CYS A 245 -6.93 4.19 10.17
CA CYS A 245 -7.98 4.33 11.19
C CYS A 245 -7.90 5.68 11.90
N LEU A 246 -6.70 6.15 12.26
CA LEU A 246 -6.50 7.46 12.86
C LEU A 246 -6.86 8.60 11.88
N ALA A 247 -6.53 8.45 10.60
CA ALA A 247 -6.88 9.43 9.57
C ALA A 247 -8.40 9.53 9.36
N LEU A 248 -9.14 8.43 9.47
CA LEU A 248 -10.60 8.42 9.41
C LEU A 248 -11.26 9.23 10.53
N ASP A 249 -10.56 9.44 11.63
CA ASP A 249 -11.06 10.22 12.77
C ASP A 249 -10.48 11.64 12.82
N LYS A 250 -9.21 11.85 12.43
CA LYS A 250 -8.47 13.09 12.67
C LYS A 250 -7.75 13.67 11.45
N GLY A 251 -7.70 12.93 10.33
CA GLY A 251 -6.87 13.29 9.17
C GLY A 251 -7.48 14.32 8.22
N TRP A 252 -8.70 14.79 8.48
CA TRP A 252 -9.46 15.63 7.57
C TRP A 252 -8.91 17.06 7.45
N GLY A 253 -8.84 17.58 6.22
CA GLY A 253 -8.38 18.96 5.95
C GLY A 253 -6.85 19.11 6.00
N HIS A 254 -6.12 18.01 6.05
CA HIS A 254 -4.66 18.00 5.98
C HIS A 254 -4.24 17.44 4.63
N GLU A 255 -3.46 18.20 3.84
CA GLU A 255 -3.10 17.85 2.45
C GLU A 255 -2.56 16.43 2.34
N TRP A 256 -1.31 16.19 2.74
CA TRP A 256 -0.71 14.85 2.77
C TRP A 256 0.20 14.67 3.97
N MET A 257 0.35 13.41 4.39
CA MET A 257 1.22 13.02 5.50
C MET A 257 1.98 11.75 5.13
N GLN A 258 3.27 11.71 5.41
CA GLN A 258 4.07 10.50 5.18
C GLN A 258 3.84 9.47 6.29
N ILE A 259 3.67 8.22 5.88
CA ILE A 259 3.51 7.05 6.75
C ILE A 259 4.66 6.08 6.47
N GLY A 260 5.67 6.15 7.29
CA GLY A 260 6.90 5.36 7.19
C GLY A 260 7.85 5.68 8.32
N PRO A 261 8.80 4.80 8.64
CA PRO A 261 9.83 5.07 9.64
C PRO A 261 10.89 6.03 9.10
N SER A 262 11.55 6.75 10.02
CA SER A 262 12.73 7.56 9.68
C SER A 262 14.00 6.74 9.47
N VAL A 263 13.95 5.45 9.75
CA VAL A 263 15.05 4.52 9.52
C VAL A 263 14.97 3.99 8.08
N CYS A 264 16.10 4.05 7.38
CA CYS A 264 16.31 3.42 6.09
C CYS A 264 17.05 2.09 6.32
N THR A 265 16.50 1.00 5.81
CA THR A 265 17.10 -0.34 5.90
C THR A 265 17.50 -0.81 4.52
N SER A 266 18.72 -1.31 4.36
CA SER A 266 19.22 -1.83 3.08
C SER A 266 18.56 -3.17 2.72
N ILE A 267 18.50 -3.49 1.43
CA ILE A 267 18.01 -4.80 0.97
C ILE A 267 18.94 -5.92 1.47
N LYS A 268 20.23 -5.62 1.66
CA LYS A 268 21.20 -6.53 2.25
C LYS A 268 20.83 -6.90 3.69
N GLU A 269 20.53 -5.89 4.54
CA GLU A 269 20.07 -6.13 5.92
C GLU A 269 18.77 -6.95 5.96
N ILE A 270 17.83 -6.69 5.04
CA ILE A 270 16.62 -7.50 4.90
C ILE A 270 16.97 -8.96 4.55
N ALA A 271 17.84 -9.17 3.56
CA ALA A 271 18.25 -10.50 3.13
C ALA A 271 18.93 -11.28 4.25
N GLU A 272 19.88 -10.66 4.96
CA GLU A 272 20.58 -11.24 6.10
C GLU A 272 19.60 -11.60 7.25
N THR A 273 18.63 -10.71 7.54
CA THR A 273 17.61 -10.96 8.55
C THR A 273 16.71 -12.13 8.16
N VAL A 274 16.29 -12.22 6.90
CA VAL A 274 15.47 -13.33 6.40
C VAL A 274 16.25 -14.66 6.46
N VAL A 275 17.54 -14.65 6.09
CA VAL A 275 18.41 -15.83 6.23
C VAL A 275 18.50 -16.27 7.70
N LYS A 276 18.74 -15.34 8.62
CA LYS A 276 18.75 -15.62 10.06
C LYS A 276 17.44 -16.23 10.54
N ILE A 277 16.30 -15.67 10.13
CA ILE A 277 14.95 -16.17 10.50
C ILE A 277 14.72 -17.58 9.95
N SER A 278 15.22 -17.89 8.75
CA SER A 278 15.06 -19.22 8.14
C SER A 278 15.74 -20.35 8.92
N GLY A 279 16.78 -20.03 9.67
CA GLY A 279 17.64 -21.01 10.35
C GLY A 279 18.48 -21.89 9.42
N LYS A 280 18.48 -21.61 8.11
CA LYS A 280 19.23 -22.37 7.10
C LYS A 280 20.59 -21.72 6.81
N VAL A 281 21.53 -22.53 6.35
CA VAL A 281 22.78 -22.02 5.76
C VAL A 281 22.51 -21.70 4.30
N ILE A 282 22.41 -20.41 3.96
CA ILE A 282 22.03 -19.93 2.63
C ILE A 282 23.18 -19.12 2.04
N ASN A 283 23.59 -19.46 0.81
CA ASN A 283 24.52 -18.65 0.03
C ASN A 283 23.74 -17.53 -0.66
N VAL A 284 23.97 -16.28 -0.23
CA VAL A 284 23.34 -15.10 -0.82
C VAL A 284 24.12 -14.66 -2.04
N PHE A 285 23.45 -14.54 -3.19
CA PHE A 285 24.05 -14.02 -4.42
C PHE A 285 23.43 -12.66 -4.77
N TYR A 286 24.29 -11.64 -4.95
CA TYR A 286 23.88 -10.29 -5.35
C TYR A 286 24.08 -10.13 -6.86
N ASP A 287 22.97 -9.94 -7.59
CA ASP A 287 22.96 -9.83 -9.05
C ASP A 287 22.94 -8.36 -9.47
N SER A 288 24.13 -7.78 -9.66
CA SER A 288 24.31 -6.38 -10.08
C SER A 288 23.85 -6.08 -11.51
N THR A 289 23.47 -7.10 -12.30
CA THR A 289 22.89 -6.90 -13.63
C THR A 289 21.41 -6.52 -13.58
N LYS A 290 20.78 -6.67 -12.43
CA LYS A 290 19.36 -6.36 -12.21
C LYS A 290 19.16 -4.94 -11.68
N PRO A 291 18.00 -4.32 -12.00
CA PRO A 291 17.71 -2.94 -11.56
C PRO A 291 17.59 -2.83 -10.03
N GLU A 292 18.11 -1.73 -9.48
CA GLU A 292 18.05 -1.39 -8.05
C GLU A 292 16.94 -0.38 -7.71
N GLY A 293 16.54 0.46 -8.68
CA GLY A 293 15.68 1.62 -8.44
C GLY A 293 16.39 2.73 -7.66
N ASP A 294 15.63 3.58 -6.96
CA ASP A 294 16.18 4.65 -6.10
C ASP A 294 17.28 4.12 -5.16
N LYS A 295 18.28 4.96 -4.85
CA LYS A 295 19.39 4.57 -3.96
C LYS A 295 18.91 4.35 -2.53
N ALA A 296 18.31 5.38 -1.91
CA ALA A 296 17.78 5.24 -0.57
C ALA A 296 16.73 6.31 -0.24
N ARG A 297 15.82 5.97 0.67
CA ARG A 297 14.82 6.90 1.22
C ARG A 297 14.30 6.47 2.57
N SER A 298 13.94 7.48 3.39
CA SER A 298 13.20 7.31 4.64
C SER A 298 12.18 8.43 4.81
N ALA A 299 11.31 8.34 5.82
CA ALA A 299 10.22 9.27 6.04
C ALA A 299 10.53 10.26 7.16
N ASP A 300 10.24 11.53 6.96
CA ASP A 300 9.91 12.41 8.07
C ASP A 300 8.40 12.29 8.33
N TYR A 301 8.03 11.59 9.39
CA TYR A 301 6.61 11.39 9.77
C TYR A 301 6.14 12.38 10.85
N SER A 302 6.85 13.49 11.04
CA SER A 302 6.54 14.48 12.09
C SER A 302 5.11 15.01 11.98
N LYS A 303 4.62 15.28 10.76
CA LYS A 303 3.25 15.74 10.52
C LYS A 303 2.21 14.66 10.89
N ALA A 304 2.44 13.39 10.54
CA ALA A 304 1.55 12.30 10.95
C ALA A 304 1.53 12.12 12.48
N LYS A 305 2.66 12.31 13.14
CA LYS A 305 2.74 12.30 14.61
C LYS A 305 1.97 13.46 15.23
N GLU A 306 2.09 14.66 14.69
CA GLU A 306 1.40 15.85 15.19
C GLU A 306 -0.11 15.77 14.99
N VAL A 307 -0.57 15.47 13.76
CA VAL A 307 -1.97 15.48 13.37
C VAL A 307 -2.73 14.26 13.89
N LEU A 308 -2.17 13.08 13.68
CA LEU A 308 -2.83 11.81 13.99
C LEU A 308 -2.46 11.26 15.37
N GLY A 309 -1.34 11.70 15.96
CA GLY A 309 -0.70 11.04 17.10
C GLY A 309 -0.04 9.71 16.70
N TRP A 310 0.22 9.52 15.41
CA TRP A 310 0.73 8.26 14.86
C TRP A 310 2.26 8.15 14.96
N LYS A 311 2.72 6.93 15.19
CA LYS A 311 4.14 6.54 15.05
C LYS A 311 4.23 5.05 14.68
N PRO A 312 5.29 4.61 13.99
CA PRO A 312 5.54 3.19 13.77
C PRO A 312 5.83 2.48 15.10
N THR A 313 5.29 1.29 15.27
CA THR A 313 5.38 0.51 16.52
C THR A 313 5.93 -0.89 16.32
N VAL A 314 5.74 -1.48 15.13
CA VAL A 314 6.18 -2.84 14.84
C VAL A 314 7.67 -2.84 14.48
N LYS A 315 8.46 -3.61 15.24
CA LYS A 315 9.88 -3.78 14.92
C LYS A 315 10.05 -4.59 13.64
N LEU A 316 11.01 -4.20 12.82
CA LEU A 316 11.24 -4.83 11.51
C LEU A 316 11.46 -6.36 11.62
N GLU A 317 12.29 -6.81 12.55
CA GLU A 317 12.58 -8.25 12.74
C GLU A 317 11.32 -9.04 13.15
N ASP A 318 10.46 -8.47 14.01
CA ASP A 318 9.22 -9.10 14.44
C ASP A 318 8.23 -9.24 13.28
N GLY A 319 8.07 -8.17 12.48
CA GLY A 319 7.22 -8.18 11.30
C GLY A 319 7.72 -9.13 10.20
N LEU A 320 9.03 -9.18 9.95
CA LEU A 320 9.64 -10.13 9.01
C LEU A 320 9.42 -11.58 9.46
N LYS A 321 9.56 -11.87 10.75
CA LYS A 321 9.31 -13.20 11.31
C LYS A 321 7.84 -13.61 11.17
N ALA A 322 6.91 -12.69 11.45
CA ALA A 322 5.49 -12.93 11.27
C ALA A 322 5.15 -13.24 9.80
N GLN A 323 5.65 -12.43 8.86
CA GLN A 323 5.43 -12.64 7.44
C GLN A 323 6.10 -13.92 6.92
N TYR A 324 7.31 -14.25 7.41
CA TYR A 324 8.00 -15.51 7.10
C TYR A 324 7.15 -16.72 7.49
N ASN A 325 6.64 -16.74 8.71
CA ASN A 325 5.82 -17.84 9.21
C ASN A 325 4.52 -17.97 8.40
N TRP A 326 3.90 -16.84 8.04
CA TRP A 326 2.70 -16.86 7.23
C TRP A 326 2.97 -17.43 5.82
N ILE A 327 4.00 -16.96 5.10
CA ILE A 327 4.34 -17.47 3.78
C ILE A 327 4.70 -18.96 3.84
N LYS A 328 5.47 -19.36 4.88
CA LYS A 328 5.82 -20.77 5.08
C LYS A 328 4.57 -21.63 5.21
N SER A 329 3.61 -21.23 6.04
CA SER A 329 2.35 -21.96 6.18
C SER A 329 1.53 -22.05 4.89
N GLN A 330 1.55 -20.99 4.06
CA GLN A 330 0.86 -21.02 2.76
C GLN A 330 1.50 -22.03 1.81
N ILE A 331 2.83 -22.05 1.72
CA ILE A 331 3.57 -22.99 0.86
C ILE A 331 3.36 -24.43 1.33
N GLU A 332 3.44 -24.69 2.64
CA GLU A 332 3.21 -26.02 3.23
C GLU A 332 1.79 -26.53 3.00
N ASN A 333 0.80 -25.64 2.93
CA ASN A 333 -0.59 -25.96 2.65
C ASN A 333 -0.95 -25.99 1.14
N GLY A 334 0.04 -25.80 0.25
CA GLY A 334 -0.15 -25.85 -1.21
C GLY A 334 -0.97 -24.67 -1.78
N LYS A 335 -0.96 -23.54 -1.09
CA LYS A 335 -1.71 -22.31 -1.46
C LYS A 335 -0.85 -21.32 -2.22
#